data_0d92169c86f304ac591b05fe5b3a8950
#
_entry.id   0d92169c86f304ac591b05fe5b3a8950
#
_cell.length_a   1.000
_cell.length_b   1.000
_cell.length_c   1.000
_cell.angle_alpha   90.00
_cell.angle_beta   90.00
_cell.angle_gamma   90.00
#
_symmetry.space_group_name_H-M   'P 1'
#
loop_
_entity.id
_entity.type
_entity.pdbx_description
1 polymer ?
#
loop_
_entity_poly.entity_id
_entity_poly.type
_entity_poly.pdbx_seq_one_letter_code
_entity_poly.pdbx_strand_id
1 'polypeptide(L)'
;LADRHVARGVACASCHGKETPKAGAKVSTAQCNTCHQSLDAVAKQTSKLDPNPHYNHLVGLDCAECHRGHQQSVNTCAQCHNIEYKVP
;
A
#
# COMPACT_ATOMS: atom_id res chain seq x y z
N LEU A 1 4.65 -0.73 7.38
CA LEU A 1 4.78 0.29 6.33
C LEU A 1 4.92 1.72 6.90
N ALA A 2 4.19 2.04 7.97
CA ALA A 2 4.31 3.34 8.63
C ALA A 2 5.76 3.68 9.02
N ASP A 3 6.49 2.72 9.55
CA ASP A 3 7.90 2.89 9.93
C ASP A 3 8.77 3.40 8.79
N ARG A 4 8.55 2.91 7.58
CA ARG A 4 9.30 3.33 6.40
C ARG A 4 8.99 4.77 5.98
N HIS A 5 7.76 5.19 6.18
CA HIS A 5 7.33 6.57 5.89
C HIS A 5 7.86 7.54 6.95
N VAL A 6 7.73 7.18 8.21
CA VAL A 6 8.26 7.98 9.34
C VAL A 6 9.77 8.13 9.23
N ALA A 7 10.50 7.07 8.89
CA ALA A 7 11.94 7.12 8.66
C ALA A 7 12.36 8.08 7.53
N ARG A 8 11.43 8.45 6.64
CA ARG A 8 11.63 9.43 5.57
C ARG A 8 11.02 10.80 5.87
N GLY A 9 10.64 11.06 7.11
CA GLY A 9 10.10 12.34 7.56
C GLY A 9 8.61 12.56 7.29
N VAL A 10 7.86 11.51 6.90
CA VAL A 10 6.41 11.61 6.70
C VAL A 10 5.71 11.60 8.06
N ALA A 11 4.91 12.64 8.33
CA ALA A 11 4.18 12.76 9.58
C ALA A 11 2.96 11.83 9.63
N CYS A 12 2.54 11.45 10.83
CA CYS A 12 1.34 10.63 11.06
C CYS A 12 0.09 11.26 10.41
N ALA A 13 -0.04 12.59 10.49
CA ALA A 13 -1.13 13.34 9.90
C ALA A 13 -1.19 13.27 8.36
N SER A 14 -0.08 12.95 7.70
CA SER A 14 -0.06 12.80 6.23
C SER A 14 -0.91 11.60 5.76
N CYS A 15 -1.07 10.59 6.62
CA CYS A 15 -1.92 9.44 6.34
C CYS A 15 -3.30 9.56 7.02
N HIS A 16 -3.32 10.07 8.26
CA HIS A 16 -4.51 10.05 9.11
C HIS A 16 -5.26 11.38 9.16
N GLY A 17 -4.71 12.46 8.59
CA GLY A 17 -5.30 13.78 8.72
C GLY A 17 -5.05 14.40 10.09
N LYS A 18 -5.85 15.42 10.42
CA LYS A 18 -5.68 16.22 11.66
C LYS A 18 -6.25 15.56 12.91
N GLU A 19 -7.16 14.61 12.76
CA GLU A 19 -7.80 13.94 13.89
C GLU A 19 -7.00 12.71 14.34
N THR A 20 -7.06 12.43 15.63
CA THR A 20 -6.49 11.19 16.18
C THR A 20 -7.23 9.99 15.59
N PRO A 21 -6.55 9.08 14.91
CA PRO A 21 -7.22 7.93 14.30
C PRO A 21 -7.79 7.00 15.37
N LYS A 22 -8.98 6.49 15.12
CA LYS A 22 -9.61 5.47 15.95
C LYS A 22 -9.00 4.10 15.63
N ALA A 23 -9.07 3.17 16.58
CA ALA A 23 -8.68 1.79 16.33
C ALA A 23 -9.43 1.21 15.12
N GLY A 24 -8.71 0.61 14.20
CA GLY A 24 -9.26 0.07 12.96
C GLY A 24 -9.52 1.08 11.84
N ALA A 25 -9.14 2.36 12.03
CA ALA A 25 -9.25 3.37 10.97
C ALA A 25 -8.42 2.96 9.75
N LYS A 26 -9.04 2.98 8.58
CA LYS A 26 -8.36 2.68 7.30
C LYS A 26 -7.91 3.98 6.63
N VAL A 27 -6.71 3.97 6.09
CA VAL A 27 -6.22 5.01 5.19
C VAL A 27 -6.68 4.67 3.78
N SER A 28 -7.33 5.64 3.11
CA SER A 28 -7.87 5.41 1.77
C SER A 28 -6.77 5.39 0.71
N THR A 29 -7.03 4.70 -0.40
CA THR A 29 -6.19 4.73 -1.61
C THR A 29 -5.96 6.17 -2.11
N ALA A 30 -6.98 7.05 -2.00
CA ALA A 30 -6.85 8.45 -2.38
C ALA A 30 -5.76 9.16 -1.54
N GLN A 31 -5.66 8.86 -0.25
CA GLN A 31 -4.64 9.42 0.62
C GLN A 31 -3.23 8.95 0.22
N CYS A 32 -3.08 7.69 -0.14
CA CYS A 32 -1.82 7.16 -0.67
C CYS A 32 -1.41 7.88 -1.97
N ASN A 33 -2.37 8.11 -2.85
CA ASN A 33 -2.16 8.75 -4.15
C ASN A 33 -1.76 10.23 -4.07
N THR A 34 -1.92 10.91 -2.93
CA THR A 34 -1.42 12.28 -2.75
C THR A 34 0.10 12.37 -2.95
N CYS A 35 0.83 11.28 -2.69
CA CYS A 35 2.27 11.19 -2.90
C CYS A 35 2.63 10.16 -3.98
N HIS A 36 1.93 9.03 -4.05
CA HIS A 36 2.21 7.94 -5.00
C HIS A 36 1.54 8.14 -6.36
N GLN A 37 0.76 9.22 -6.53
CA GLN A 37 0.09 9.65 -7.76
C GLN A 37 -1.05 8.71 -8.20
N SER A 38 -0.74 7.51 -8.65
CA SER A 38 -1.73 6.53 -9.14
C SER A 38 -1.17 5.11 -9.10
N LEU A 39 -2.08 4.13 -9.22
CA LEU A 39 -1.68 2.73 -9.33
C LEU A 39 -0.78 2.50 -10.55
N ASP A 40 -1.04 3.18 -11.67
CA ASP A 40 -0.19 3.09 -12.87
C ASP A 40 1.22 3.64 -12.64
N ALA A 41 1.33 4.73 -11.89
CA ALA A 41 2.65 5.29 -11.53
C ALA A 41 3.44 4.32 -10.65
N VAL A 42 2.78 3.70 -9.68
CA VAL A 42 3.39 2.67 -8.82
C VAL A 42 3.74 1.42 -9.62
N ALA A 43 2.89 0.99 -10.54
CA ALA A 43 3.16 -0.16 -11.41
C ALA A 43 4.41 0.06 -12.28
N LYS A 44 4.64 1.28 -12.76
CA LYS A 44 5.89 1.64 -13.49
C LYS A 44 7.12 1.53 -12.59
N GLN A 45 7.01 1.94 -11.32
CA GLN A 45 8.12 1.84 -10.35
C GLN A 45 8.46 0.38 -10.02
N THR A 46 7.49 -0.51 -10.10
CA THR A 46 7.63 -1.95 -9.83
C THR A 46 7.72 -2.81 -11.10
N SER A 47 8.01 -2.20 -12.24
CA SER A 47 8.06 -2.87 -13.55
C SER A 47 9.07 -4.01 -13.67
N LYS A 48 10.05 -4.08 -12.76
CA LYS A 48 11.02 -5.17 -12.68
C LYS A 48 10.47 -6.45 -12.05
N LEU A 49 9.30 -6.36 -11.39
CA LEU A 49 8.64 -7.53 -10.82
C LEU A 49 7.79 -8.22 -11.91
N ASP A 50 7.94 -9.51 -12.02
CA ASP A 50 7.19 -10.33 -12.98
C ASP A 50 6.61 -11.57 -12.27
N PRO A 51 5.28 -11.68 -12.18
CA PRO A 51 4.28 -10.67 -12.57
C PRO A 51 4.34 -9.41 -11.70
N ASN A 52 3.92 -8.27 -12.26
CA ASN A 52 3.88 -7.02 -11.51
C ASN A 52 2.62 -6.97 -10.64
N PRO A 53 2.71 -6.90 -9.31
CA PRO A 53 1.55 -6.96 -8.42
C PRO A 53 0.60 -5.76 -8.55
N HIS A 54 1.09 -4.63 -9.10
CA HIS A 54 0.29 -3.44 -9.35
C HIS A 54 -0.39 -3.45 -10.73
N TYR A 55 -0.07 -4.41 -11.57
CA TYR A 55 -0.76 -4.76 -12.81
C TYR A 55 -1.45 -6.11 -12.62
N ASN A 56 -2.62 -6.11 -11.99
CA ASN A 56 -3.33 -7.34 -11.65
C ASN A 56 -4.79 -7.31 -12.14
N HIS A 57 -5.44 -8.45 -12.06
CA HIS A 57 -6.83 -8.62 -12.47
C HIS A 57 -7.87 -8.27 -11.39
N LEU A 58 -7.42 -7.87 -10.19
CA LEU A 58 -8.29 -7.51 -9.07
C LEU A 58 -8.69 -6.04 -9.19
N VAL A 59 -9.85 -5.79 -9.76
CA VAL A 59 -10.37 -4.44 -9.97
C VAL A 59 -10.82 -3.83 -8.64
N GLY A 60 -10.42 -2.58 -8.38
CA GLY A 60 -10.85 -1.84 -7.19
C GLY A 60 -10.19 -2.28 -5.88
N LEU A 61 -9.07 -2.97 -5.95
CA LEU A 61 -8.30 -3.35 -4.76
C LEU A 61 -7.67 -2.13 -4.11
N ASP A 62 -7.95 -1.92 -2.83
CA ASP A 62 -7.33 -0.84 -2.06
C ASP A 62 -5.86 -1.16 -1.74
N CYS A 63 -5.02 -0.11 -1.71
CA CYS A 63 -3.61 -0.25 -1.31
C CYS A 63 -3.46 -0.96 0.04
N ALA A 64 -4.36 -0.66 0.98
CA ALA A 64 -4.36 -1.20 2.33
C ALA A 64 -4.70 -2.70 2.42
N GLU A 65 -5.18 -3.33 1.34
CA GLU A 65 -5.41 -4.78 1.33
C GLU A 65 -4.10 -5.57 1.36
N CYS A 66 -3.04 -4.98 0.81
CA CYS A 66 -1.69 -5.56 0.83
C CYS A 66 -0.76 -4.77 1.74
N HIS A 67 -0.75 -3.43 1.63
CA HIS A 67 0.14 -2.54 2.37
C HIS A 67 -0.48 -2.07 3.68
N ARG A 68 -0.11 -2.71 4.78
CA ARG A 68 -0.64 -2.36 6.10
C ARG A 68 0.28 -1.39 6.83
N GLY A 69 -0.32 -0.31 7.37
CA GLY A 69 0.43 0.76 8.04
C GLY A 69 1.20 0.28 9.26
N HIS A 70 0.49 -0.26 10.25
CA HIS A 70 1.01 -0.62 11.57
C HIS A 70 1.06 -2.13 11.83
N GLN A 71 0.76 -2.93 10.82
CA GLN A 71 0.81 -4.39 10.87
C GLN A 71 1.72 -4.90 9.75
N GLN A 72 2.03 -6.18 9.80
CA GLN A 72 2.74 -6.83 8.70
C GLN A 72 1.89 -6.78 7.42
N SER A 73 2.49 -6.31 6.35
CA SER A 73 1.88 -6.32 5.01
C SER A 73 1.63 -7.74 4.53
N VAL A 74 0.65 -7.90 3.64
CA VAL A 74 0.16 -9.22 3.22
C VAL A 74 0.34 -9.40 1.73
N ASN A 75 0.86 -10.54 1.33
CA ASN A 75 0.83 -10.98 -0.06
C ASN A 75 -0.54 -11.63 -0.37
N THR A 76 -1.50 -10.81 -0.78
CA THR A 76 -2.87 -11.27 -1.09
C THR A 76 -2.90 -12.24 -2.29
N CYS A 77 -1.95 -12.14 -3.21
CA CYS A 77 -1.86 -13.03 -4.37
C CYS A 77 -1.64 -14.49 -3.97
N ALA A 78 -0.96 -14.72 -2.85
CA ALA A 78 -0.66 -16.06 -2.34
C ALA A 78 -1.89 -16.86 -1.90
N GLN A 79 -3.06 -16.22 -1.78
CA GLN A 79 -4.33 -16.91 -1.49
C GLN A 79 -4.79 -17.81 -2.64
N CYS A 80 -4.38 -17.46 -3.87
CA CYS A 80 -4.80 -18.18 -5.09
C CYS A 80 -3.61 -18.62 -5.95
N HIS A 81 -2.47 -17.92 -5.84
CA HIS A 81 -1.30 -18.15 -6.67
C HIS A 81 -0.08 -18.57 -5.82
N ASN A 82 0.76 -19.42 -6.37
CA ASN A 82 2.06 -19.73 -5.78
C ASN A 82 3.09 -18.66 -6.18
N ILE A 83 2.85 -17.42 -5.73
CA ILE A 83 3.72 -16.26 -5.99
C ILE A 83 4.14 -15.67 -4.64
N GLU A 84 5.43 -15.51 -4.44
CA GLU A 84 5.97 -14.88 -3.25
C GLU A 84 6.37 -13.43 -3.53
N TYR A 85 5.72 -12.49 -2.82
CA TYR A 85 6.15 -11.11 -2.78
C TYR A 85 6.51 -10.72 -1.35
N LYS A 86 7.62 -10.03 -1.22
CA LYS A 86 7.95 -9.32 0.02
C LYS A 86 7.28 -7.94 -0.02
N VAL A 87 6.04 -7.89 0.43
CA VAL A 87 5.25 -6.65 0.47
C VAL A 87 5.80 -5.71 1.54
N PRO A 88 6.20 -4.48 1.18
CA PRO A 88 6.74 -3.52 2.14
C PRO A 88 5.68 -2.96 3.09
#